data_bc4d4d3e6130cfb746afa6449df3768d
#
_entry.id   bc4d4d3e6130cfb746afa6449df3768d
#
_cell.length_a   1.000
_cell.length_b   1.000
_cell.length_c   1.000
_cell.angle_alpha   90.00
_cell.angle_beta   90.00
_cell.angle_gamma   90.00
#
_symmetry.space_group_name_H-M   'P 1'
#
loop_
_entity.id
_entity.type
_entity.pdbx_description
1 polymer ?
#
loop_
_entity_poly.entity_id
_entity_poly.type
_entity_poly.pdbx_seq_one_letter_code
_entity_poly.pdbx_strand_id
1 'polypeptide(L)'
;MLRSLQRPIALILLPCTLLFASGCTSVRSVPRVEAEPPTVDHLKGVTTLDGVVLRFDQDAVIRADSVEGTVHGQMKRVPVDSVQRWWLRRSDAGKTVFATLGVLAGVVLALGIIAAATKESCPFIYSWDGERYTFDAEPYGGAVTRGLERDDYGALPHLRSDRGAYRLLVTNEVNETQMTNLFELWTVDHTPGVRIVPDEWGGLHTVAAPVPPASAVDQRGDDLRPWLADDDHRIWEPLPVSDSTGGLRDDIVLTFPRPAGAMRGKLVTRVGTALWGSHMIRALLGLRGGSVNAWYAHVDSVPAAADSVRAWAAREELYGLQLQVLERSGWRVRGLVPGSGPFLAAERVVPLDLRGVEGDSVRIRVRPPRGFWALGYFAMDFSPDQPVAVDTVAPRSASAPDVLAAVREADTLYYAMPHTGDRATLEFPAPPVRRGLERSVVLHSRGWYRLHLDPAGVADTALVRRLMEVPGAAVEYSASRYREWPMARLGARR
;
A
#
# COMPACT_ATOMS: atom_id res chain seq x y z
N MET A 1 21.37 -3.20 45.72
CA MET A 1 20.50 -2.26 45.00
C MET A 1 20.00 -2.75 43.62
N LEU A 2 20.63 -3.71 42.95
CA LEU A 2 20.20 -4.19 41.64
C LEU A 2 18.94 -5.12 41.62
N ARG A 3 18.67 -5.84 42.73
CA ARG A 3 17.53 -6.77 42.78
C ARG A 3 16.15 -6.12 43.02
N SER A 4 16.11 -4.86 43.45
CA SER A 4 14.84 -4.14 43.69
C SER A 4 14.24 -3.50 42.44
N LEU A 5 15.01 -3.36 41.36
CA LEU A 5 14.59 -2.79 40.09
C LEU A 5 14.06 -3.85 39.07
N GLN A 6 14.36 -5.13 39.29
CA GLN A 6 13.95 -6.20 38.36
C GLN A 6 12.44 -6.50 38.40
N ARG A 7 11.79 -6.35 39.57
CA ARG A 7 10.33 -6.61 39.69
C ARG A 7 9.46 -5.56 38.99
N PRO A 8 9.70 -4.24 39.08
CA PRO A 8 8.92 -3.26 38.34
C PRO A 8 9.16 -3.33 36.84
N ILE A 9 10.37 -3.69 36.38
CA ILE A 9 10.68 -3.86 34.95
C ILE A 9 9.94 -5.06 34.36
N ALA A 10 9.88 -6.20 35.07
CA ALA A 10 9.14 -7.37 34.65
C ALA A 10 7.60 -7.15 34.59
N LEU A 11 7.06 -6.34 35.51
CA LEU A 11 5.65 -5.98 35.57
C LEU A 11 5.22 -5.01 34.42
N ILE A 12 6.15 -4.23 33.89
CA ILE A 12 5.92 -3.33 32.76
C ILE A 12 6.14 -4.07 31.42
N LEU A 13 7.09 -5.01 31.36
CA LEU A 13 7.40 -5.76 30.15
C LEU A 13 6.31 -6.81 29.80
N LEU A 14 5.65 -7.40 30.80
CA LEU A 14 4.63 -8.45 30.57
C LEU A 14 3.37 -7.93 29.84
N PRO A 15 2.74 -6.80 30.19
CA PRO A 15 1.65 -6.24 29.41
C PRO A 15 2.11 -5.71 28.03
N CYS A 16 3.36 -5.23 27.90
CA CYS A 16 3.89 -4.82 26.61
C CYS A 16 4.05 -6.00 25.65
N THR A 17 4.54 -7.15 26.10
CA THR A 17 4.65 -8.35 25.25
C THR A 17 3.28 -8.90 24.84
N LEU A 18 2.25 -8.76 25.67
CA LEU A 18 0.88 -9.13 25.34
C LEU A 18 0.22 -8.18 24.33
N LEU A 19 0.56 -6.89 24.36
CA LEU A 19 0.11 -5.91 23.35
C LEU A 19 0.81 -6.10 21.99
N PHE A 20 2.04 -6.59 21.96
CA PHE A 20 2.74 -6.95 20.72
C PHE A 20 2.13 -8.19 20.04
N ALA A 21 1.45 -9.07 20.78
CA ALA A 21 0.80 -10.25 20.19
C ALA A 21 -0.49 -9.93 19.41
N SER A 22 -1.05 -8.73 19.58
CA SER A 22 -2.27 -8.26 18.91
C SER A 22 -2.03 -7.27 17.75
N GLY A 23 -0.78 -7.13 17.30
CA GLY A 23 -0.41 -6.25 16.20
C GLY A 23 -1.07 -6.65 14.87
N CYS A 24 -1.33 -5.67 14.00
CA CYS A 24 -1.78 -5.93 12.63
C CYS A 24 -0.81 -6.89 11.94
N THR A 25 -1.32 -8.01 11.47
CA THR A 25 -0.53 -9.00 10.75
C THR A 25 -1.06 -9.16 9.34
N SER A 26 -0.17 -9.30 8.35
CA SER A 26 -0.53 -9.67 6.99
C SER A 26 0.00 -11.08 6.67
N VAL A 27 -0.74 -11.81 5.82
CA VAL A 27 -0.27 -13.10 5.30
C VAL A 27 0.33 -12.85 3.92
N ARG A 28 1.60 -13.19 3.73
CA ARG A 28 2.34 -12.97 2.48
C ARG A 28 2.71 -14.29 1.82
N SER A 29 2.58 -14.35 0.49
CA SER A 29 3.05 -15.47 -0.32
C SER A 29 4.53 -15.33 -0.61
N VAL A 30 5.30 -16.34 -0.26
CA VAL A 30 6.75 -16.40 -0.51
C VAL A 30 7.05 -17.65 -1.33
N PRO A 31 7.76 -17.55 -2.48
CA PRO A 31 8.20 -18.72 -3.22
C PRO A 31 9.06 -19.62 -2.34
N ARG A 32 8.95 -20.94 -2.51
CA ARG A 32 9.89 -21.88 -1.89
C ARG A 32 11.27 -21.65 -2.50
N VAL A 33 12.23 -21.26 -1.67
CA VAL A 33 13.64 -21.29 -2.03
C VAL A 33 14.12 -22.72 -1.76
N GLU A 34 14.75 -23.36 -2.72
CA GLU A 34 15.09 -24.80 -2.70
C GLU A 34 15.99 -25.26 -1.53
N ALA A 35 16.43 -24.37 -0.65
CA ALA A 35 17.44 -24.69 0.34
C ALA A 35 16.94 -24.96 1.77
N GLU A 36 15.84 -24.37 2.25
CA GLU A 36 15.37 -24.60 3.63
C GLU A 36 13.86 -24.35 3.79
N PRO A 37 13.12 -25.26 4.49
CA PRO A 37 11.78 -24.95 4.96
C PRO A 37 11.87 -23.80 5.97
N PRO A 38 10.92 -22.84 5.96
CA PRO A 38 10.94 -21.76 6.91
C PRO A 38 10.84 -22.32 8.33
N THR A 39 11.82 -22.04 9.18
CA THR A 39 11.74 -22.24 10.63
C THR A 39 10.76 -21.19 11.17
N VAL A 40 9.44 -21.40 11.08
CA VAL A 40 8.56 -20.27 11.32
C VAL A 40 7.36 -20.62 12.15
N ASP A 41 7.26 -19.90 13.22
CA ASP A 41 6.05 -19.53 13.90
C ASP A 41 5.16 -18.74 12.93
N HIS A 42 4.00 -19.28 12.50
CA HIS A 42 2.97 -18.57 11.71
C HIS A 42 2.84 -18.96 10.22
N LEU A 43 3.02 -20.22 9.88
CA LEU A 43 2.67 -20.73 8.56
C LEU A 43 1.15 -20.90 8.44
N LYS A 44 0.52 -20.09 7.59
CA LYS A 44 -0.94 -20.02 7.42
C LYS A 44 -1.48 -20.82 6.25
N GLY A 45 -0.62 -21.27 5.35
CA GLY A 45 -1.01 -22.07 4.20
C GLY A 45 0.17 -22.43 3.32
N VAL A 46 -0.10 -23.24 2.31
CA VAL A 46 0.83 -23.61 1.25
C VAL A 46 0.12 -23.64 -0.09
N THR A 47 0.86 -23.35 -1.17
CA THR A 47 0.47 -23.72 -2.53
C THR A 47 1.36 -24.88 -2.94
N THR A 48 0.77 -25.96 -3.41
CA THR A 48 1.49 -27.14 -3.89
C THR A 48 1.92 -26.98 -5.35
N LEU A 49 2.83 -27.84 -5.84
CA LEU A 49 3.33 -27.79 -7.21
C LEU A 49 2.26 -28.02 -8.28
N ASP A 50 1.18 -28.72 -7.92
CA ASP A 50 -0.02 -28.92 -8.74
C ASP A 50 -1.04 -27.78 -8.65
N GLY A 51 -0.67 -26.68 -7.96
CA GLY A 51 -1.48 -25.47 -7.86
C GLY A 51 -2.56 -25.51 -6.78
N VAL A 52 -2.66 -26.59 -5.98
CA VAL A 52 -3.64 -26.68 -4.91
C VAL A 52 -3.25 -25.76 -3.77
N VAL A 53 -4.17 -24.87 -3.37
CA VAL A 53 -3.97 -23.96 -2.25
C VAL A 53 -4.62 -24.55 -1.00
N LEU A 54 -3.81 -24.80 0.02
CA LEU A 54 -4.25 -25.26 1.33
C LEU A 54 -4.10 -24.15 2.34
N ARG A 55 -5.21 -23.72 2.92
CA ARG A 55 -5.26 -22.73 4.03
C ARG A 55 -5.43 -23.50 5.33
N PHE A 56 -4.57 -23.22 6.30
CA PHE A 56 -4.66 -23.84 7.61
C PHE A 56 -5.52 -22.98 8.55
N ASP A 57 -6.43 -23.65 9.27
CA ASP A 57 -7.31 -23.01 10.25
C ASP A 57 -6.50 -22.36 11.39
N GLN A 58 -5.36 -22.96 11.72
CA GLN A 58 -4.37 -22.48 12.70
C GLN A 58 -2.98 -22.49 12.07
N ASP A 59 -1.98 -21.99 12.78
CA ASP A 59 -0.60 -22.02 12.31
C ASP A 59 -0.14 -23.48 12.16
N ALA A 60 0.33 -23.84 10.96
CA ALA A 60 0.83 -25.17 10.66
C ALA A 60 2.27 -25.33 11.15
N VAL A 61 2.66 -26.57 11.40
CA VAL A 61 3.98 -26.92 11.88
C VAL A 61 4.72 -27.73 10.79
N ILE A 62 5.99 -27.41 10.59
CA ILE A 62 6.86 -28.20 9.72
C ILE A 62 7.55 -29.26 10.58
N ARG A 63 7.35 -30.53 10.23
CA ARG A 63 8.00 -31.67 10.89
C ARG A 63 8.73 -32.50 9.87
N ALA A 64 10.03 -32.61 10.04
CA ALA A 64 10.92 -33.35 9.14
C ALA A 64 10.75 -32.90 7.67
N ASP A 65 10.03 -33.68 6.87
CA ASP A 65 9.82 -33.49 5.44
C ASP A 65 8.39 -33.09 5.07
N SER A 66 7.55 -32.71 6.04
CA SER A 66 6.14 -32.43 5.80
C SER A 66 5.62 -31.25 6.62
N VAL A 67 4.65 -30.53 6.03
CA VAL A 67 3.81 -29.51 6.67
C VAL A 67 2.57 -30.19 7.22
N GLU A 68 2.32 -30.03 8.51
CA GLU A 68 1.13 -30.53 9.19
C GLU A 68 0.26 -29.39 9.68
N GLY A 69 -1.01 -29.39 9.30
CA GLY A 69 -1.97 -28.37 9.71
C GLY A 69 -3.40 -28.80 9.47
N THR A 70 -4.35 -28.10 10.08
CA THR A 70 -5.77 -28.39 9.98
C THR A 70 -6.40 -27.53 8.88
N VAL A 71 -7.16 -28.16 7.99
CA VAL A 71 -7.92 -27.51 6.92
C VAL A 71 -9.37 -27.94 7.05
N HIS A 72 -10.27 -26.99 7.30
CA HIS A 72 -11.71 -27.27 7.57
C HIS A 72 -11.91 -28.35 8.65
N GLY A 73 -11.15 -28.25 9.74
CA GLY A 73 -11.21 -29.18 10.87
C GLY A 73 -10.55 -30.54 10.62
N GLN A 74 -9.99 -30.83 9.45
CA GLN A 74 -9.28 -32.05 9.13
C GLN A 74 -7.76 -31.85 9.09
N MET A 75 -7.03 -32.73 9.76
CA MET A 75 -5.57 -32.76 9.71
C MET A 75 -5.11 -33.07 8.28
N LYS A 76 -4.29 -32.22 7.71
CA LYS A 76 -3.64 -32.41 6.41
C LYS A 76 -2.13 -32.45 6.60
N ARG A 77 -1.48 -33.33 5.87
CA ARG A 77 -0.04 -33.45 5.79
C ARG A 77 0.39 -33.26 4.34
N VAL A 78 1.27 -32.30 4.10
CA VAL A 78 1.75 -31.93 2.78
C VAL A 78 3.26 -32.09 2.76
N PRO A 79 3.83 -32.96 1.87
CA PRO A 79 5.28 -33.07 1.74
C PRO A 79 5.90 -31.71 1.40
N VAL A 80 6.99 -31.36 2.07
CA VAL A 80 7.70 -30.09 1.81
C VAL A 80 8.13 -30.00 0.33
N ASP A 81 8.49 -31.12 -0.28
CA ASP A 81 8.90 -31.17 -1.68
C ASP A 81 7.79 -30.84 -2.66
N SER A 82 6.54 -31.02 -2.28
CA SER A 82 5.38 -30.68 -3.09
C SER A 82 4.93 -29.20 -2.91
N VAL A 83 5.60 -28.43 -2.04
CA VAL A 83 5.24 -27.03 -1.80
C VAL A 83 5.93 -26.13 -2.80
N GLN A 84 5.15 -25.37 -3.52
CA GLN A 84 5.63 -24.31 -4.43
C GLN A 84 5.77 -22.97 -3.72
N ARG A 85 4.83 -22.63 -2.82
CA ARG A 85 4.81 -21.35 -2.11
C ARG A 85 4.37 -21.52 -0.66
N TRP A 86 4.96 -20.69 0.23
CA TRP A 86 4.62 -20.58 1.63
C TRP A 86 3.71 -19.39 1.87
N TRP A 87 2.68 -19.54 2.72
CA TRP A 87 1.85 -18.43 3.17
C TRP A 87 2.19 -18.12 4.62
N LEU A 88 2.98 -17.07 4.80
CA LEU A 88 3.52 -16.70 6.11
C LEU A 88 2.76 -15.49 6.67
N ARG A 89 2.30 -15.60 7.92
CA ARG A 89 1.87 -14.43 8.68
C ARG A 89 3.12 -13.64 9.03
N ARG A 90 3.20 -12.39 8.60
CA ARG A 90 4.21 -11.46 9.06
C ARG A 90 3.54 -10.37 9.88
N SER A 91 4.16 -10.02 11.01
CA SER A 91 3.79 -8.83 11.76
C SER A 91 4.10 -7.61 10.88
N ASP A 92 3.10 -6.78 10.66
CA ASP A 92 3.31 -5.44 10.10
C ASP A 92 3.92 -4.58 11.22
N ALA A 93 5.20 -4.81 11.48
CA ALA A 93 5.94 -4.15 12.57
C ALA A 93 5.83 -2.61 12.49
N GLY A 94 5.72 -2.04 11.29
CA GLY A 94 5.44 -0.63 11.09
C GLY A 94 4.12 -0.17 11.72
N LYS A 95 3.03 -0.92 11.55
CA LYS A 95 1.72 -0.55 12.11
C LYS A 95 1.67 -0.67 13.64
N THR A 96 2.45 -1.59 14.21
CA THR A 96 2.44 -1.85 15.66
C THR A 96 3.41 -0.94 16.42
N VAL A 97 4.57 -0.62 15.85
CA VAL A 97 5.61 0.19 16.49
C VAL A 97 5.15 1.62 16.75
N PHE A 98 4.36 2.18 15.85
CA PHE A 98 3.97 3.59 15.93
C PHE A 98 2.72 3.84 16.80
N ALA A 99 1.88 2.84 17.00
CA ALA A 99 0.76 2.96 17.93
C ALA A 99 1.18 3.06 19.42
N THR A 100 2.42 2.67 19.78
CA THR A 100 2.89 2.60 21.15
C THR A 100 3.98 3.60 21.54
N LEU A 101 4.41 4.48 20.63
CA LEU A 101 5.50 5.45 20.88
C LEU A 101 5.25 6.51 21.98
N GLY A 102 4.19 6.37 22.75
CA GLY A 102 4.03 7.16 23.98
C GLY A 102 4.88 6.70 25.17
N VAL A 103 5.46 5.49 25.19
CA VAL A 103 5.98 4.90 26.45
C VAL A 103 7.33 4.17 26.37
N LEU A 104 7.91 3.78 25.23
CA LEU A 104 9.10 2.89 25.24
C LEU A 104 10.22 3.27 24.26
N ALA A 105 11.13 4.13 24.69
CA ALA A 105 12.27 4.63 23.92
C ALA A 105 13.49 3.66 23.78
N GLY A 106 13.48 2.48 24.33
CA GLY A 106 14.71 1.69 24.51
C GLY A 106 14.90 0.44 23.67
N VAL A 107 13.84 -0.31 23.33
CA VAL A 107 13.93 -1.62 22.64
C VAL A 107 13.45 -1.55 21.18
N VAL A 108 12.69 -0.54 20.84
CA VAL A 108 12.16 -0.27 19.50
C VAL A 108 13.24 0.19 18.52
N LEU A 109 14.38 0.68 19.03
CA LEU A 109 15.44 1.30 18.23
C LEU A 109 16.08 0.35 17.20
N ALA A 110 16.28 -0.92 17.51
CA ALA A 110 17.02 -1.83 16.62
C ALA A 110 16.18 -2.35 15.44
N LEU A 111 14.91 -2.69 15.66
CA LEU A 111 14.01 -3.14 14.59
C LEU A 111 13.41 -1.96 13.81
N GLY A 112 13.15 -0.84 14.50
CA GLY A 112 12.72 0.41 13.87
C GLY A 112 13.80 1.02 12.97
N ILE A 113 15.07 0.90 13.32
CA ILE A 113 16.20 1.39 12.50
C ILE A 113 16.28 0.63 11.17
N ILE A 114 16.03 -0.68 11.13
CA ILE A 114 16.07 -1.46 9.88
C ILE A 114 14.87 -1.11 8.99
N ALA A 115 13.68 -0.99 9.55
CA ALA A 115 12.49 -0.58 8.81
C ALA A 115 12.58 0.89 8.36
N ALA A 116 13.06 1.79 9.21
CA ALA A 116 13.26 3.20 8.89
C ALA A 116 14.39 3.42 7.87
N ALA A 117 15.45 2.60 7.89
CA ALA A 117 16.55 2.70 6.92
C ALA A 117 16.18 2.19 5.51
N THR A 118 15.08 1.47 5.36
CA THR A 118 14.62 0.91 4.07
C THR A 118 13.32 1.53 3.57
N LYS A 119 12.65 2.33 4.40
CA LYS A 119 11.39 3.00 4.04
C LYS A 119 11.65 4.35 3.39
N GLU A 120 10.88 4.65 2.40
CA GLU A 120 10.90 5.90 1.65
C GLU A 120 9.54 6.19 1.08
N SER A 121 8.82 7.09 1.70
CA SER A 121 7.77 7.96 1.17
C SER A 121 6.66 8.34 2.17
N CYS A 122 6.14 9.56 2.02
CA CYS A 122 4.83 10.06 2.40
C CYS A 122 4.61 10.35 3.89
N PRO A 123 3.81 11.36 4.23
CA PRO A 123 3.34 11.56 5.60
C PRO A 123 2.48 10.39 6.05
N PHE A 124 2.55 10.11 7.35
CA PHE A 124 1.68 9.14 8.00
C PHE A 124 0.52 9.88 8.61
N ILE A 125 -0.68 9.45 8.26
CA ILE A 125 -1.92 10.01 8.78
C ILE A 125 -2.55 9.03 9.74
N TYR A 126 -2.73 9.46 10.98
CA TYR A 126 -3.40 8.70 12.00
C TYR A 126 -4.72 9.37 12.37
N SER A 127 -5.78 8.59 12.41
CA SER A 127 -7.11 8.98 12.83
C SER A 127 -7.32 8.69 14.31
N TRP A 128 -7.95 9.61 15.05
CA TRP A 128 -8.42 9.35 16.39
C TRP A 128 -9.65 8.43 16.35
N ASP A 129 -9.56 7.23 16.94
CA ASP A 129 -10.61 6.23 16.91
C ASP A 129 -11.58 6.28 18.14
N GLY A 130 -11.36 7.26 19.02
CA GLY A 130 -12.05 7.41 20.29
C GLY A 130 -11.20 7.05 21.51
N GLU A 131 -10.14 6.27 21.32
CA GLU A 131 -9.23 5.82 22.38
C GLU A 131 -7.77 6.14 22.06
N ARG A 132 -7.37 6.02 20.79
CA ARG A 132 -5.99 6.18 20.32
C ARG A 132 -5.93 6.67 18.88
N TYR A 133 -4.74 7.02 18.43
CA TYR A 133 -4.45 7.30 17.03
C TYR A 133 -4.17 6.00 16.27
N THR A 134 -4.95 5.72 15.23
CA THR A 134 -4.83 4.54 14.37
C THR A 134 -4.43 4.95 12.96
N PHE A 135 -3.48 4.25 12.36
CA PHE A 135 -2.93 4.56 11.04
C PHE A 135 -3.95 4.30 9.92
N ASP A 136 -4.28 5.34 9.14
CA ASP A 136 -5.37 5.30 8.14
C ASP A 136 -4.95 5.70 6.74
N ALA A 137 -3.94 6.55 6.56
CA ALA A 137 -3.56 6.98 5.22
C ALA A 137 -2.05 7.25 5.09
N GLU A 138 -1.56 7.09 3.87
CA GLU A 138 -0.19 7.33 3.46
C GLU A 138 -0.20 7.97 2.05
N PRO A 139 -0.52 9.29 1.94
CA PRO A 139 -0.74 9.98 0.68
C PRO A 139 0.56 10.31 -0.07
N TYR A 140 0.43 10.74 -1.33
CA TYR A 140 1.47 11.28 -2.24
C TYR A 140 2.50 10.28 -2.74
N GLY A 141 2.29 8.97 -2.65
CA GLY A 141 3.24 7.98 -3.16
C GLY A 141 3.75 8.31 -4.56
N GLY A 142 5.08 8.43 -4.72
CA GLY A 142 5.73 8.79 -5.98
C GLY A 142 5.81 10.29 -6.30
N ALA A 143 5.20 11.19 -5.50
CA ALA A 143 5.29 12.64 -5.68
C ALA A 143 6.61 13.22 -5.10
N VAL A 144 7.75 12.82 -5.67
CA VAL A 144 9.09 13.05 -5.11
C VAL A 144 9.62 14.48 -5.29
N THR A 145 8.86 15.39 -5.88
CA THR A 145 9.22 16.80 -6.04
C THR A 145 7.97 17.62 -6.34
N ARG A 146 8.04 18.94 -6.20
CA ARG A 146 6.90 19.86 -6.38
C ARG A 146 6.25 19.73 -7.76
N GLY A 147 7.03 19.55 -8.83
CA GLY A 147 6.49 19.34 -10.17
C GLY A 147 5.62 18.07 -10.32
N LEU A 148 5.70 17.15 -9.36
CA LEU A 148 4.90 15.94 -9.28
C LEU A 148 3.85 16.01 -8.17
N GLU A 149 3.65 17.17 -7.54
CA GLU A 149 2.61 17.40 -6.56
C GLU A 149 1.25 16.87 -7.05
N ARG A 150 0.49 16.27 -6.15
CA ARG A 150 -0.83 15.75 -6.48
C ARG A 150 -1.79 15.82 -5.32
N ASP A 151 -3.06 15.79 -5.65
CA ASP A 151 -4.13 15.46 -4.72
C ASP A 151 -4.13 13.96 -4.41
N ASP A 152 -4.54 13.60 -3.21
CA ASP A 152 -4.73 12.23 -2.79
C ASP A 152 -6.00 12.12 -1.91
N TYR A 153 -6.74 11.03 -2.09
CA TYR A 153 -8.03 10.81 -1.44
C TYR A 153 -7.98 9.48 -0.69
N GLY A 154 -8.11 9.51 0.63
CA GLY A 154 -8.03 8.33 1.48
C GLY A 154 -9.24 8.17 2.37
N ALA A 155 -9.89 7.01 2.36
CA ALA A 155 -10.90 6.71 3.38
C ALA A 155 -10.24 6.63 4.76
N LEU A 156 -10.92 7.16 5.78
CA LEU A 156 -10.47 7.14 7.17
C LEU A 156 -11.41 6.24 8.02
N PRO A 157 -11.32 4.92 7.89
CA PRO A 157 -12.27 4.00 8.50
C PRO A 157 -12.24 3.99 10.04
N HIS A 158 -11.11 4.39 10.64
CA HIS A 158 -10.95 4.45 12.09
C HIS A 158 -11.31 5.81 12.70
N LEU A 159 -11.52 6.85 11.87
CA LEU A 159 -11.82 8.18 12.40
C LEU A 159 -13.17 8.22 13.10
N ARG A 160 -13.16 8.66 14.35
CA ARG A 160 -14.37 8.84 15.16
C ARG A 160 -14.46 10.28 15.68
N SER A 161 -15.67 10.79 15.74
CA SER A 161 -15.90 12.11 16.36
C SER A 161 -15.84 11.99 17.88
N ASP A 162 -15.15 12.92 18.50
CA ASP A 162 -15.14 13.10 19.96
C ASP A 162 -15.48 14.56 20.26
N ARG A 163 -16.54 14.76 21.07
CA ARG A 163 -17.01 16.10 21.47
C ARG A 163 -17.23 17.08 20.31
N GLY A 164 -17.77 16.58 19.20
CA GLY A 164 -18.04 17.38 18.01
C GLY A 164 -16.81 17.74 17.18
N ALA A 165 -15.73 17.00 17.34
CA ALA A 165 -14.50 17.16 16.56
C ALA A 165 -13.95 15.83 16.02
N TYR A 166 -13.32 15.89 14.85
CA TYR A 166 -12.42 14.86 14.34
C TYR A 166 -10.98 15.29 14.59
N ARG A 167 -10.10 14.34 14.88
CA ARG A 167 -8.67 14.63 15.11
C ARG A 167 -7.80 13.74 14.25
N LEU A 168 -6.82 14.35 13.58
CA LEU A 168 -5.77 13.67 12.86
C LEU A 168 -4.42 13.99 13.50
N LEU A 169 -3.52 13.01 13.50
CA LEU A 169 -2.11 13.18 13.77
C LEU A 169 -1.37 12.91 12.45
N VAL A 170 -0.56 13.88 12.02
CA VAL A 170 0.29 13.79 10.83
C VAL A 170 1.73 13.72 11.29
N THR A 171 2.50 12.76 10.76
CA THR A 171 3.91 12.59 11.17
C THR A 171 4.83 12.34 9.98
N ASN A 172 6.06 12.82 10.06
CA ASN A 172 7.17 12.39 9.22
C ASN A 172 7.98 11.31 9.96
N GLU A 173 7.99 10.11 9.44
CA GLU A 173 8.66 8.96 10.07
C GLU A 173 9.86 8.46 9.27
N VAL A 174 10.25 9.20 8.24
CA VAL A 174 11.29 8.81 7.28
C VAL A 174 12.26 9.94 6.99
N ASN A 175 13.41 9.60 6.38
CA ASN A 175 14.46 10.57 6.07
C ASN A 175 14.17 11.32 4.76
N GLU A 176 13.17 12.20 4.82
CA GLU A 176 12.76 13.06 3.71
C GLU A 176 12.17 14.37 4.23
N THR A 177 12.01 15.36 3.38
CA THR A 177 11.19 16.54 3.64
C THR A 177 9.82 16.35 3.02
N GLN A 178 8.77 16.37 3.83
CA GLN A 178 7.38 16.30 3.38
C GLN A 178 6.78 17.69 3.31
N MET A 179 6.02 17.95 2.26
CA MET A 179 5.40 19.24 1.97
C MET A 179 3.91 19.03 1.69
N THR A 180 3.07 19.53 2.59
CA THR A 180 1.62 19.47 2.45
C THR A 180 1.02 20.85 2.41
N ASN A 181 0.16 21.14 1.45
CA ASN A 181 -0.53 22.43 1.37
C ASN A 181 -2.05 22.34 1.55
N LEU A 182 -2.60 21.13 1.66
CA LEU A 182 -4.02 20.94 1.94
C LEU A 182 -4.27 19.69 2.78
N PHE A 183 -5.06 19.87 3.84
CA PHE A 183 -5.81 18.80 4.49
C PHE A 183 -7.26 19.24 4.67
N GLU A 184 -8.20 18.52 4.08
CA GLU A 184 -9.61 18.69 4.35
C GLU A 184 -10.31 17.33 4.52
N LEU A 185 -11.39 17.30 5.26
CA LEU A 185 -12.21 16.10 5.41
C LEU A 185 -13.48 16.26 4.60
N TRP A 186 -13.82 15.25 3.83
CA TRP A 186 -15.13 15.10 3.23
C TRP A 186 -15.96 14.18 4.10
N THR A 187 -16.94 14.73 4.79
CA THR A 187 -17.91 13.91 5.53
C THR A 187 -19.04 13.54 4.59
N VAL A 188 -19.21 12.25 4.39
CA VAL A 188 -20.14 11.69 3.38
C VAL A 188 -21.22 10.92 4.09
N ASP A 189 -22.43 11.49 4.10
CA ASP A 189 -23.61 10.80 4.64
C ASP A 189 -24.29 9.99 3.52
N HIS A 190 -24.50 8.71 3.76
CA HIS A 190 -24.98 7.74 2.77
C HIS A 190 -25.95 6.74 3.37
N THR A 191 -26.68 6.03 2.52
CA THR A 191 -27.57 4.94 2.93
C THR A 191 -26.82 3.88 3.72
N PRO A 192 -27.40 3.35 4.83
CA PRO A 192 -26.81 2.25 5.58
C PRO A 192 -26.51 1.02 4.71
N GLY A 193 -25.39 0.36 5.00
CA GLY A 193 -24.96 -0.87 4.32
C GLY A 193 -24.23 -0.66 3.01
N VAL A 194 -23.97 0.59 2.59
CA VAL A 194 -23.03 0.87 1.48
C VAL A 194 -21.71 1.43 2.01
N ARG A 195 -20.62 1.23 1.27
CA ARG A 195 -19.33 1.86 1.57
C ARG A 195 -19.08 2.99 0.60
N ILE A 196 -18.37 4.02 1.06
CA ILE A 196 -17.88 5.11 0.21
C ILE A 196 -16.41 4.88 -0.07
N VAL A 197 -16.06 4.76 -1.34
CA VAL A 197 -14.69 4.55 -1.79
C VAL A 197 -14.33 5.61 -2.82
N PRO A 198 -13.26 6.39 -2.62
CA PRO A 198 -12.83 7.39 -3.59
C PRO A 198 -12.13 6.75 -4.79
N ASP A 199 -12.23 7.41 -5.95
CA ASP A 199 -11.33 7.20 -7.07
C ASP A 199 -10.07 8.09 -6.96
N GLU A 200 -9.17 7.98 -7.93
CA GLU A 200 -7.92 8.76 -7.95
C GLU A 200 -8.12 10.26 -8.26
N TRP A 201 -9.32 10.64 -8.73
CA TRP A 201 -9.68 12.02 -9.11
C TRP A 201 -10.56 12.71 -8.08
N GLY A 202 -10.88 12.03 -6.96
CA GLY A 202 -11.78 12.52 -5.93
C GLY A 202 -13.26 12.25 -6.22
N GLY A 203 -13.59 11.46 -7.25
CA GLY A 203 -14.93 10.92 -7.39
C GLY A 203 -15.27 9.99 -6.22
N LEU A 204 -16.45 10.17 -5.64
CA LEU A 204 -16.93 9.34 -4.55
C LEU A 204 -17.91 8.30 -5.09
N HIS A 205 -17.61 7.03 -4.86
CA HIS A 205 -18.43 5.91 -5.33
C HIS A 205 -19.05 5.16 -4.17
N THR A 206 -20.32 4.77 -4.34
CA THR A 206 -20.99 3.86 -3.42
C THR A 206 -20.72 2.41 -3.83
N VAL A 207 -20.21 1.60 -2.93
CA VAL A 207 -19.98 0.17 -3.12
C VAL A 207 -21.00 -0.59 -2.29
N ALA A 208 -21.97 -1.23 -2.98
CA ALA A 208 -23.10 -1.89 -2.34
C ALA A 208 -23.07 -3.42 -2.46
N ALA A 209 -22.62 -3.93 -3.61
CA ALA A 209 -22.63 -5.36 -3.88
C ALA A 209 -21.35 -5.79 -4.65
N PRO A 210 -20.16 -5.67 -4.05
CA PRO A 210 -18.93 -6.06 -4.70
C PRO A 210 -18.87 -7.58 -4.88
N VAL A 211 -18.62 -8.03 -6.11
CA VAL A 211 -18.50 -9.43 -6.48
C VAL A 211 -17.02 -9.76 -6.63
N PRO A 212 -16.50 -10.78 -5.93
CA PRO A 212 -15.11 -11.21 -6.09
C PRO A 212 -14.86 -11.82 -7.47
N PRO A 213 -13.61 -11.92 -7.93
CA PRO A 213 -13.30 -12.58 -9.19
C PRO A 213 -13.64 -14.08 -9.13
N ALA A 214 -14.34 -14.58 -10.15
CA ALA A 214 -14.61 -16.01 -10.31
C ALA A 214 -13.30 -16.77 -10.60
N SER A 215 -12.33 -16.12 -11.26
CA SER A 215 -10.96 -16.61 -11.38
C SER A 215 -9.95 -15.47 -11.31
N ALA A 216 -8.78 -15.74 -10.76
CA ALA A 216 -7.62 -14.86 -10.73
C ALA A 216 -6.38 -15.72 -10.98
N VAL A 217 -5.82 -15.66 -12.19
CA VAL A 217 -4.71 -16.54 -12.58
C VAL A 217 -3.54 -15.72 -13.10
N ASP A 218 -2.33 -16.16 -12.79
CA ASP A 218 -1.11 -15.60 -13.38
C ASP A 218 -0.76 -16.30 -14.72
N GLN A 219 0.33 -15.87 -15.37
CA GLN A 219 0.82 -16.44 -16.63
C GLN A 219 1.19 -17.91 -16.56
N ARG A 220 1.31 -18.51 -15.37
CA ARG A 220 1.63 -19.92 -15.15
C ARG A 220 0.38 -20.75 -14.88
N GLY A 221 -0.78 -20.09 -14.73
CA GLY A 221 -2.02 -20.70 -14.33
C GLY A 221 -2.17 -20.88 -12.81
N ASP A 222 -1.29 -20.26 -11.99
CA ASP A 222 -1.43 -20.29 -10.53
C ASP A 222 -2.70 -19.54 -10.11
N ASP A 223 -3.53 -20.12 -9.24
CA ASP A 223 -4.73 -19.48 -8.71
C ASP A 223 -4.37 -18.47 -7.61
N LEU A 224 -4.64 -17.19 -7.90
CA LEU A 224 -4.39 -16.07 -6.98
C LEU A 224 -5.64 -15.62 -6.23
N ARG A 225 -6.83 -16.23 -6.43
CA ARG A 225 -8.05 -15.87 -5.68
C ARG A 225 -7.85 -15.90 -4.16
N PRO A 226 -7.08 -16.84 -3.59
CA PRO A 226 -6.85 -16.85 -2.16
C PRO A 226 -6.22 -15.59 -1.58
N TRP A 227 -5.66 -14.73 -2.44
CA TRP A 227 -5.01 -13.48 -2.08
C TRP A 227 -5.84 -12.26 -2.47
N LEU A 228 -6.61 -12.39 -3.59
CA LEU A 228 -7.16 -11.25 -4.30
C LEU A 228 -8.69 -11.16 -4.23
N ALA A 229 -9.39 -12.24 -3.77
CA ALA A 229 -10.84 -12.29 -3.78
C ALA A 229 -11.51 -11.80 -2.51
N ASP A 230 -10.82 -11.89 -1.38
CA ASP A 230 -11.37 -11.56 -0.06
C ASP A 230 -10.70 -10.31 0.51
N ASP A 231 -11.48 -9.44 1.15
CA ASP A 231 -10.99 -8.27 1.85
C ASP A 231 -10.51 -8.64 3.26
N ASP A 232 -9.46 -9.46 3.32
CA ASP A 232 -8.96 -10.09 4.55
C ASP A 232 -7.54 -9.65 4.93
N HIS A 233 -7.08 -8.54 4.35
CA HIS A 233 -5.74 -7.97 4.53
C HIS A 233 -4.57 -8.89 4.10
N ARG A 234 -4.83 -9.95 3.37
CA ARG A 234 -3.76 -10.72 2.72
C ARG A 234 -3.20 -9.93 1.56
N ILE A 235 -1.91 -10.12 1.34
CA ILE A 235 -1.18 -9.40 0.29
C ILE A 235 -0.39 -10.40 -0.54
N TRP A 236 -0.60 -10.37 -1.85
CA TRP A 236 0.26 -11.03 -2.81
C TRP A 236 1.37 -10.06 -3.23
N GLU A 237 2.62 -10.45 -2.95
CA GLU A 237 3.80 -9.63 -3.21
C GLU A 237 4.94 -10.55 -3.68
N PRO A 238 5.15 -10.70 -5.00
CA PRO A 238 6.23 -11.52 -5.52
C PRO A 238 7.58 -10.87 -5.26
N LEU A 239 8.63 -11.69 -5.12
CA LEU A 239 9.99 -11.17 -5.03
C LEU A 239 10.40 -10.52 -6.35
N PRO A 240 11.27 -9.48 -6.33
CA PRO A 240 11.75 -8.78 -7.53
C PRO A 240 12.85 -9.57 -8.26
N VAL A 241 12.56 -10.82 -8.56
CA VAL A 241 13.42 -11.74 -9.30
C VAL A 241 12.64 -12.33 -10.46
N SER A 242 13.34 -12.79 -11.50
CA SER A 242 12.69 -13.48 -12.61
C SER A 242 11.87 -14.66 -12.13
N ASP A 243 10.73 -14.89 -12.75
CA ASP A 243 9.95 -16.12 -12.57
C ASP A 243 10.63 -17.29 -13.29
N SER A 244 10.02 -18.47 -13.27
CA SER A 244 10.53 -19.69 -13.93
C SER A 244 10.62 -19.56 -15.47
N THR A 245 9.97 -18.56 -16.07
CA THR A 245 10.03 -18.28 -17.50
C THR A 245 11.03 -17.18 -17.85
N GLY A 246 11.72 -16.61 -16.86
CA GLY A 246 12.62 -15.47 -17.00
C GLY A 246 11.90 -14.11 -16.99
N GLY A 247 10.58 -14.09 -16.78
CA GLY A 247 9.78 -12.88 -16.72
C GLY A 247 10.03 -12.05 -15.45
N LEU A 248 10.05 -10.73 -15.60
CA LEU A 248 10.18 -9.75 -14.52
C LEU A 248 8.87 -9.03 -14.21
N ARG A 249 7.78 -9.42 -14.87
CA ARG A 249 6.43 -8.95 -14.63
C ARG A 249 5.52 -10.16 -14.43
N ASP A 250 4.55 -10.01 -13.56
CA ASP A 250 3.46 -10.97 -13.47
C ASP A 250 2.33 -10.52 -14.40
N ASP A 251 1.74 -11.45 -15.14
CA ASP A 251 0.57 -11.20 -16.00
C ASP A 251 -0.63 -11.88 -15.34
N ILE A 252 -1.43 -11.10 -14.63
CA ILE A 252 -2.54 -11.59 -13.81
C ILE A 252 -3.85 -11.24 -14.50
N VAL A 253 -4.68 -12.25 -14.76
CA VAL A 253 -6.01 -12.08 -15.33
C VAL A 253 -7.06 -12.40 -14.28
N LEU A 254 -7.88 -11.37 -13.97
CA LEU A 254 -9.04 -11.45 -13.10
C LEU A 254 -10.29 -11.56 -13.97
N THR A 255 -11.15 -12.52 -13.69
CA THR A 255 -12.42 -12.70 -14.44
C THR A 255 -13.61 -12.53 -13.49
N PHE A 256 -14.51 -11.63 -13.84
CA PHE A 256 -15.71 -11.32 -13.07
C PHE A 256 -16.96 -11.69 -13.85
N PRO A 257 -17.98 -12.32 -13.22
CA PRO A 257 -19.29 -12.52 -13.87
C PRO A 257 -19.90 -11.15 -14.20
N ARG A 258 -20.39 -10.98 -15.40
CA ARG A 258 -21.01 -9.74 -15.87
C ARG A 258 -22.53 -9.89 -15.89
N PRO A 259 -23.29 -9.06 -15.15
CA PRO A 259 -24.74 -9.03 -15.27
C PRO A 259 -25.17 -8.66 -16.72
N ALA A 260 -26.26 -9.26 -17.18
CA ALA A 260 -26.78 -9.00 -18.51
C ALA A 260 -27.05 -7.49 -18.71
N GLY A 261 -26.53 -6.93 -19.79
CA GLY A 261 -26.71 -5.52 -20.14
C GLY A 261 -25.84 -4.53 -19.32
N ALA A 262 -24.98 -4.99 -18.41
CA ALA A 262 -24.08 -4.10 -17.68
C ALA A 262 -23.08 -3.42 -18.64
N MET A 263 -23.16 -2.09 -18.74
CA MET A 263 -22.29 -1.26 -19.59
C MET A 263 -21.26 -0.47 -18.78
N ARG A 264 -21.33 -0.52 -17.45
CA ARG A 264 -20.41 0.11 -16.51
C ARG A 264 -20.14 -0.83 -15.35
N GLY A 265 -18.99 -0.70 -14.74
CA GLY A 265 -18.62 -1.39 -13.50
C GLY A 265 -17.67 -0.53 -12.69
N LYS A 266 -17.60 -0.79 -11.42
CA LYS A 266 -16.66 -0.17 -10.47
C LYS A 266 -15.71 -1.26 -10.01
N LEU A 267 -14.46 -1.22 -10.44
CA LEU A 267 -13.45 -2.13 -9.91
C LEU A 267 -12.96 -1.56 -8.57
N VAL A 268 -13.33 -2.25 -7.49
CA VAL A 268 -12.80 -1.96 -6.15
C VAL A 268 -11.47 -2.65 -6.01
N THR A 269 -10.44 -1.91 -5.62
CA THR A 269 -9.09 -2.44 -5.46
C THR A 269 -8.52 -2.05 -4.11
N ARG A 270 -7.75 -2.95 -3.47
CA ARG A 270 -6.87 -2.60 -2.35
C ARG A 270 -5.47 -3.02 -2.70
N VAL A 271 -4.69 -2.04 -3.16
CA VAL A 271 -3.32 -2.22 -3.61
C VAL A 271 -2.41 -1.13 -3.07
N GLY A 272 -1.13 -1.43 -2.97
CA GLY A 272 -0.13 -0.47 -2.52
C GLY A 272 1.22 -0.72 -3.16
N THR A 273 2.13 0.22 -3.02
CA THR A 273 3.53 0.03 -3.38
C THR A 273 4.17 -0.96 -2.40
N ALA A 274 4.93 -1.94 -2.88
CA ALA A 274 5.69 -2.82 -2.03
C ALA A 274 6.89 -2.09 -1.40
N LEU A 275 7.42 -2.63 -0.28
CA LEU A 275 8.59 -2.03 0.37
C LEU A 275 9.80 -1.92 -0.58
N TRP A 276 10.00 -2.93 -1.43
CA TRP A 276 11.03 -2.88 -2.46
C TRP A 276 10.79 -1.77 -3.48
N GLY A 277 9.55 -1.60 -3.94
CA GLY A 277 9.16 -0.52 -4.84
C GLY A 277 9.48 0.86 -4.25
N SER A 278 9.15 1.06 -2.97
CA SER A 278 9.51 2.29 -2.25
C SER A 278 11.03 2.51 -2.20
N HIS A 279 11.81 1.47 -1.86
CA HIS A 279 13.27 1.55 -1.86
C HIS A 279 13.84 1.91 -3.24
N MET A 280 13.23 1.44 -4.32
CA MET A 280 13.69 1.73 -5.68
C MET A 280 13.56 3.20 -6.09
N ILE A 281 12.67 4.00 -5.47
CA ILE A 281 12.61 5.45 -5.69
C ILE A 281 13.97 6.08 -5.37
N ARG A 282 14.52 5.80 -4.18
CA ARG A 282 15.83 6.30 -3.76
C ARG A 282 16.94 5.80 -4.67
N ALA A 283 16.94 4.51 -5.01
CA ALA A 283 17.97 3.93 -5.87
C ALA A 283 17.99 4.59 -7.26
N LEU A 284 16.82 4.82 -7.86
CA LEU A 284 16.70 5.47 -9.17
C LEU A 284 17.10 6.95 -9.13
N LEU A 285 16.69 7.68 -8.11
CA LEU A 285 17.08 9.09 -7.93
C LEU A 285 18.55 9.23 -7.58
N GLY A 286 19.11 8.29 -6.80
CA GLY A 286 20.52 8.25 -6.43
C GLY A 286 21.48 8.12 -7.62
N LEU A 287 21.03 7.53 -8.74
CA LEU A 287 21.81 7.48 -9.99
C LEU A 287 22.16 8.87 -10.55
N ARG A 288 21.46 9.92 -10.11
CA ARG A 288 21.73 11.30 -10.53
C ARG A 288 22.90 11.93 -9.77
N GLY A 289 23.33 11.33 -8.66
CA GLY A 289 24.43 11.85 -7.85
C GLY A 289 24.31 13.35 -7.57
N GLY A 290 25.38 14.10 -7.72
CA GLY A 290 25.39 15.55 -7.51
C GLY A 290 24.45 16.36 -8.41
N SER A 291 23.91 15.79 -9.50
CA SER A 291 22.96 16.47 -10.39
C SER A 291 21.49 16.35 -9.94
N VAL A 292 21.18 15.65 -8.85
CA VAL A 292 19.80 15.42 -8.41
C VAL A 292 19.04 16.70 -8.12
N ASN A 293 19.68 17.69 -7.50
CA ASN A 293 19.04 18.98 -7.19
C ASN A 293 18.71 19.77 -8.47
N ALA A 294 19.59 19.73 -9.48
CA ALA A 294 19.31 20.35 -10.78
C ALA A 294 18.14 19.65 -11.49
N TRP A 295 18.04 18.33 -11.37
CA TRP A 295 16.90 17.58 -11.89
C TRP A 295 15.59 17.94 -11.17
N TYR A 296 15.59 18.05 -9.85
CA TYR A 296 14.41 18.52 -9.10
C TYR A 296 13.98 19.90 -9.59
N ALA A 297 14.92 20.86 -9.66
CA ALA A 297 14.62 22.20 -10.13
C ALA A 297 14.05 22.21 -11.56
N HIS A 298 14.56 21.34 -12.43
CA HIS A 298 14.06 21.19 -13.81
C HIS A 298 12.62 20.64 -13.83
N VAL A 299 12.33 19.57 -13.09
CA VAL A 299 10.97 18.98 -13.01
C VAL A 299 9.99 19.96 -12.35
N ASP A 300 10.45 20.74 -11.36
CA ASP A 300 9.62 21.73 -10.66
C ASP A 300 9.26 22.96 -11.53
N SER A 301 10.13 23.31 -12.49
CA SER A 301 9.96 24.52 -13.30
C SER A 301 9.47 24.27 -14.72
N VAL A 302 9.59 23.04 -15.23
CA VAL A 302 9.24 22.69 -16.61
C VAL A 302 8.13 21.63 -16.63
N PRO A 303 6.86 22.00 -16.88
CA PRO A 303 5.73 21.08 -16.86
C PRO A 303 5.93 19.84 -17.74
N ALA A 304 6.51 20.00 -18.95
CA ALA A 304 6.81 18.89 -19.84
C ALA A 304 7.81 17.87 -19.26
N ALA A 305 8.72 18.30 -18.38
CA ALA A 305 9.63 17.40 -17.67
C ALA A 305 8.86 16.57 -16.62
N ALA A 306 7.95 17.18 -15.86
CA ALA A 306 7.08 16.47 -14.94
C ALA A 306 6.18 15.46 -15.66
N ASP A 307 5.58 15.85 -16.80
CA ASP A 307 4.76 14.96 -17.61
C ASP A 307 5.57 13.79 -18.19
N SER A 308 6.82 14.01 -18.57
CA SER A 308 7.72 12.95 -19.02
C SER A 308 8.01 11.93 -17.92
N VAL A 309 8.17 12.38 -16.65
CA VAL A 309 8.36 11.50 -15.50
C VAL A 309 7.09 10.69 -15.22
N ARG A 310 5.90 11.34 -15.26
CA ARG A 310 4.61 10.65 -15.10
C ARG A 310 4.39 9.60 -16.18
N ALA A 311 4.65 9.95 -17.45
CA ALA A 311 4.51 9.04 -18.58
C ALA A 311 5.47 7.84 -18.47
N TRP A 312 6.71 8.08 -18.06
CA TRP A 312 7.69 7.03 -17.80
C TRP A 312 7.23 6.10 -16.66
N ALA A 313 6.79 6.66 -15.53
CA ALA A 313 6.33 5.87 -14.38
C ALA A 313 5.11 5.02 -14.73
N ALA A 314 4.18 5.56 -15.52
CA ALA A 314 3.00 4.82 -15.99
C ALA A 314 3.38 3.71 -17.01
N ARG A 315 4.33 3.98 -17.91
CA ARG A 315 4.83 2.98 -18.87
C ARG A 315 5.50 1.81 -18.17
N GLU A 316 6.33 2.10 -17.18
CA GLU A 316 7.06 1.08 -16.42
C GLU A 316 6.21 0.44 -15.32
N GLU A 317 5.04 0.99 -15.03
CA GLU A 317 4.12 0.56 -13.95
C GLU A 317 4.82 0.47 -12.57
N LEU A 318 5.73 1.40 -12.30
CA LEU A 318 6.46 1.43 -11.03
C LEU A 318 5.62 2.04 -9.91
N TYR A 319 4.91 3.14 -10.22
CA TYR A 319 4.09 3.90 -9.26
C TYR A 319 2.69 4.21 -9.80
N GLY A 320 2.27 3.50 -10.84
CA GLY A 320 0.95 3.57 -11.44
C GLY A 320 0.65 2.24 -12.11
N LEU A 321 -0.21 1.40 -11.51
CA LEU A 321 -0.58 0.10 -12.04
C LEU A 321 -1.68 0.25 -13.09
N GLN A 322 -1.41 -0.19 -14.31
CA GLN A 322 -2.39 -0.15 -15.40
C GLN A 322 -3.42 -1.26 -15.26
N LEU A 323 -4.68 -0.90 -15.45
CA LEU A 323 -5.79 -1.84 -15.55
C LEU A 323 -6.19 -1.98 -17.02
N GLN A 324 -6.05 -3.18 -17.57
CA GLN A 324 -6.41 -3.48 -18.94
C GLN A 324 -7.67 -4.33 -18.96
N VAL A 325 -8.66 -3.93 -19.74
CA VAL A 325 -9.92 -4.65 -19.95
C VAL A 325 -9.86 -5.37 -21.29
N LEU A 326 -10.29 -6.63 -21.33
CA LEU A 326 -10.42 -7.36 -22.59
C LEU A 326 -11.70 -6.93 -23.30
N GLU A 327 -11.51 -6.30 -24.45
CA GLU A 327 -12.59 -5.89 -25.35
C GLU A 327 -12.50 -6.67 -26.67
N ARG A 328 -13.49 -6.50 -27.56
CA ARG A 328 -13.49 -7.06 -28.92
C ARG A 328 -12.19 -6.81 -29.67
N SER A 329 -11.58 -5.63 -29.49
CA SER A 329 -10.32 -5.22 -30.13
C SER A 329 -9.06 -5.69 -29.39
N GLY A 330 -9.19 -6.54 -28.37
CA GLY A 330 -8.09 -6.99 -27.50
C GLY A 330 -7.98 -6.20 -26.20
N TRP A 331 -6.85 -6.34 -25.50
CA TRP A 331 -6.60 -5.66 -24.23
C TRP A 331 -6.47 -4.15 -24.40
N ARG A 332 -7.24 -3.39 -23.61
CA ARG A 332 -7.24 -1.93 -23.62
C ARG A 332 -7.03 -1.40 -22.20
N VAL A 333 -6.11 -0.45 -22.03
CA VAL A 333 -5.95 0.27 -20.76
C VAL A 333 -7.21 1.10 -20.50
N ARG A 334 -7.87 0.88 -19.38
CA ARG A 334 -9.11 1.55 -18.98
C ARG A 334 -9.03 2.22 -17.62
N GLY A 335 -7.93 2.03 -16.91
CA GLY A 335 -7.70 2.67 -15.63
C GLY A 335 -6.25 2.63 -15.24
N LEU A 336 -5.92 3.44 -14.25
CA LEU A 336 -4.63 3.48 -13.59
C LEU A 336 -4.90 3.53 -12.08
N VAL A 337 -4.21 2.70 -11.32
CA VAL A 337 -4.21 2.79 -9.85
C VAL A 337 -2.90 3.43 -9.42
N PRO A 338 -2.92 4.60 -8.77
CA PRO A 338 -1.70 5.24 -8.29
C PRO A 338 -1.09 4.44 -7.14
N GLY A 339 0.23 4.47 -7.02
CA GLY A 339 0.93 3.91 -5.88
C GLY A 339 0.59 4.68 -4.60
N SER A 340 0.39 3.94 -3.52
CA SER A 340 0.37 4.48 -2.14
C SER A 340 1.73 4.24 -1.49
N GLY A 341 1.87 4.64 -0.23
CA GLY A 341 3.02 4.22 0.57
C GLY A 341 3.05 2.70 0.83
N PRO A 342 4.19 2.17 1.28
CA PRO A 342 4.39 0.73 1.40
C PRO A 342 3.75 0.07 2.62
N PHE A 343 3.20 0.84 3.55
CA PHE A 343 2.62 0.31 4.78
C PHE A 343 1.11 0.18 4.74
N LEU A 344 0.45 0.89 3.84
CA LEU A 344 -1.00 0.84 3.66
C LEU A 344 -1.36 0.59 2.20
N ALA A 345 -1.97 -0.54 1.92
CA ALA A 345 -2.66 -0.76 0.66
C ALA A 345 -3.94 0.09 0.65
N ALA A 346 -3.97 1.11 -0.20
CA ALA A 346 -5.09 2.03 -0.29
C ALA A 346 -6.27 1.38 -1.03
N GLU A 347 -7.48 1.56 -0.48
CA GLU A 347 -8.70 1.17 -1.19
C GLU A 347 -9.08 2.26 -2.19
N ARG A 348 -9.38 1.86 -3.42
CA ARG A 348 -9.77 2.74 -4.54
C ARG A 348 -10.84 2.08 -5.38
N VAL A 349 -11.71 2.90 -5.95
CA VAL A 349 -12.58 2.49 -7.06
C VAL A 349 -11.95 2.96 -8.36
N VAL A 350 -11.97 2.09 -9.38
CA VAL A 350 -11.69 2.48 -10.76
C VAL A 350 -12.95 2.29 -11.56
N PRO A 351 -13.61 3.37 -12.00
CA PRO A 351 -14.79 3.29 -12.86
C PRO A 351 -14.41 2.75 -14.23
N LEU A 352 -15.14 1.75 -14.71
CA LEU A 352 -14.87 1.08 -15.98
C LEU A 352 -16.04 1.25 -16.95
N ASP A 353 -15.74 1.64 -18.18
CA ASP A 353 -16.65 1.54 -19.32
C ASP A 353 -16.55 0.14 -19.93
N LEU A 354 -17.65 -0.60 -19.94
CA LEU A 354 -17.73 -1.98 -20.39
C LEU A 354 -18.45 -2.14 -21.74
N ARG A 355 -18.73 -1.04 -22.45
CA ARG A 355 -19.46 -1.09 -23.74
C ARG A 355 -18.72 -1.88 -24.81
N GLY A 356 -17.39 -1.96 -24.74
CA GLY A 356 -16.56 -2.75 -25.65
C GLY A 356 -16.37 -4.22 -25.25
N VAL A 357 -16.86 -4.62 -24.07
CA VAL A 357 -16.71 -5.98 -23.54
C VAL A 357 -17.80 -6.89 -24.10
N GLU A 358 -17.41 -8.07 -24.58
CA GLU A 358 -18.30 -9.10 -25.09
C GLU A 358 -18.50 -10.23 -24.08
N GLY A 359 -19.65 -10.94 -24.23
CA GLY A 359 -19.98 -12.10 -23.39
C GLY A 359 -20.50 -11.74 -22.02
N ASP A 360 -20.49 -12.74 -21.14
CA ASP A 360 -21.04 -12.76 -19.80
C ASP A 360 -19.98 -12.56 -18.69
N SER A 361 -18.79 -12.16 -19.07
CA SER A 361 -17.68 -11.93 -18.12
C SER A 361 -16.86 -10.69 -18.48
N VAL A 362 -16.36 -10.00 -17.45
CA VAL A 362 -15.35 -8.95 -17.58
C VAL A 362 -14.01 -9.54 -17.20
N ARG A 363 -13.05 -9.44 -18.13
CA ARG A 363 -11.68 -9.84 -17.86
C ARG A 363 -10.79 -8.61 -17.70
N ILE A 364 -10.09 -8.54 -16.57
CA ILE A 364 -9.16 -7.46 -16.24
C ILE A 364 -7.77 -8.05 -16.12
N ARG A 365 -6.81 -7.44 -16.79
CA ARG A 365 -5.41 -7.81 -16.70
C ARG A 365 -4.62 -6.72 -16.00
N VAL A 366 -3.79 -7.13 -15.04
CA VAL A 366 -2.75 -6.30 -14.41
C VAL A 366 -1.37 -6.92 -14.65
N ARG A 367 -0.36 -6.08 -14.88
CA ARG A 367 1.00 -6.54 -15.22
C ARG A 367 2.06 -5.91 -14.33
N PRO A 368 1.94 -6.05 -13.00
CA PRO A 368 2.88 -5.42 -12.07
C PRO A 368 4.31 -5.90 -12.31
N PRO A 369 5.30 -5.00 -12.30
CA PRO A 369 6.69 -5.38 -12.14
C PRO A 369 6.89 -6.12 -10.82
N ARG A 370 7.63 -7.23 -10.84
CA ARG A 370 7.83 -8.06 -9.66
C ARG A 370 8.54 -7.28 -8.56
N GLY A 371 7.96 -7.33 -7.34
CA GLY A 371 8.45 -6.64 -6.16
C GLY A 371 8.03 -5.18 -6.01
N PHE A 372 7.32 -4.59 -6.98
CA PHE A 372 6.87 -3.20 -6.86
C PHE A 372 5.49 -3.03 -6.22
N TRP A 373 4.63 -4.03 -6.34
CA TRP A 373 3.24 -3.94 -5.93
C TRP A 373 2.86 -4.98 -4.88
N ALA A 374 2.08 -4.51 -3.93
CA ALA A 374 1.41 -5.31 -2.91
C ALA A 374 -0.07 -5.36 -3.28
N LEU A 375 -0.55 -6.50 -3.80
CA LEU A 375 -1.92 -6.68 -4.25
C LEU A 375 -2.72 -7.44 -3.19
N GLY A 376 -3.82 -6.86 -2.69
CA GLY A 376 -4.58 -7.46 -1.58
C GLY A 376 -6.03 -7.79 -1.90
N TYR A 377 -6.71 -7.00 -2.75
CA TYR A 377 -8.13 -7.19 -3.00
C TYR A 377 -8.56 -6.63 -4.34
N PHE A 378 -9.43 -7.36 -5.03
CA PHE A 378 -10.14 -6.93 -6.23
C PHE A 378 -11.57 -7.45 -6.20
N ALA A 379 -12.53 -6.56 -6.45
CA ALA A 379 -13.93 -6.93 -6.63
C ALA A 379 -14.59 -6.00 -7.67
N MET A 380 -15.62 -6.48 -8.31
CA MET A 380 -16.40 -5.70 -9.26
C MET A 380 -17.76 -5.38 -8.67
N ASP A 381 -18.12 -4.11 -8.58
CA ASP A 381 -19.46 -3.67 -8.23
C ASP A 381 -20.16 -3.10 -9.50
N PHE A 382 -21.28 -3.70 -9.86
CA PHE A 382 -22.10 -3.27 -11.00
C PHE A 382 -23.29 -2.40 -10.59
N SER A 383 -23.48 -2.17 -9.28
CA SER A 383 -24.56 -1.31 -8.81
C SER A 383 -24.33 0.15 -9.23
N PRO A 384 -25.37 0.91 -9.55
CA PRO A 384 -25.26 2.34 -9.79
C PRO A 384 -24.85 3.06 -8.51
N ASP A 385 -24.17 4.19 -8.64
CA ASP A 385 -23.90 5.04 -7.49
C ASP A 385 -25.20 5.59 -6.91
N GLN A 386 -25.32 5.50 -5.59
CA GLN A 386 -26.45 6.05 -4.84
C GLN A 386 -26.17 7.53 -4.50
N PRO A 387 -27.22 8.36 -4.36
CA PRO A 387 -27.04 9.72 -3.90
C PRO A 387 -26.39 9.78 -2.51
N VAL A 388 -25.41 10.64 -2.37
CA VAL A 388 -24.71 10.91 -1.10
C VAL A 388 -24.76 12.40 -0.79
N ALA A 389 -24.65 12.74 0.48
CA ALA A 389 -24.56 14.12 0.91
C ALA A 389 -23.14 14.38 1.44
N VAL A 390 -22.42 15.26 0.79
CA VAL A 390 -21.03 15.57 1.09
C VAL A 390 -20.93 16.96 1.71
N ASP A 391 -20.25 17.06 2.85
CA ASP A 391 -19.83 18.33 3.43
C ASP A 391 -18.29 18.36 3.49
N THR A 392 -17.69 19.39 2.92
CA THR A 392 -16.24 19.64 3.02
C THR A 392 -15.94 20.38 4.32
N VAL A 393 -14.98 19.87 5.07
CA VAL A 393 -14.63 20.37 6.40
C VAL A 393 -13.14 20.70 6.45
N ALA A 394 -12.81 21.98 6.54
CA ALA A 394 -11.44 22.45 6.75
C ALA A 394 -11.04 22.32 8.24
N PRO A 395 -9.74 22.18 8.55
CA PRO A 395 -9.27 22.18 9.92
C PRO A 395 -9.57 23.52 10.61
N ARG A 396 -10.05 23.44 11.86
CA ARG A 396 -10.33 24.63 12.68
C ARG A 396 -9.18 25.02 13.61
N SER A 397 -8.35 24.04 13.96
CA SER A 397 -7.15 24.26 14.76
C SER A 397 -6.06 23.23 14.42
N ALA A 398 -4.84 23.59 14.74
CA ALA A 398 -3.67 22.74 14.61
C ALA A 398 -2.78 22.90 15.85
N SER A 399 -1.77 22.01 15.99
CA SER A 399 -0.77 22.08 17.07
C SER A 399 0.02 23.38 17.09
N ALA A 400 0.10 24.11 15.95
CA ALA A 400 0.68 25.44 15.84
C ALA A 400 -0.08 26.28 14.79
N PRO A 401 -0.12 27.63 14.93
CA PRO A 401 -0.88 28.49 14.03
C PRO A 401 -0.38 28.48 12.58
N ASP A 402 0.91 28.38 12.37
CA ASP A 402 1.58 28.29 11.06
C ASP A 402 1.23 26.99 10.32
N VAL A 403 1.09 25.88 11.04
CA VAL A 403 0.60 24.62 10.48
C VAL A 403 -0.83 24.79 9.96
N LEU A 404 -1.72 25.40 10.76
CA LEU A 404 -3.10 25.62 10.35
C LEU A 404 -3.19 26.48 9.08
N ALA A 405 -2.41 27.56 9.02
CA ALA A 405 -2.39 28.45 7.87
C ALA A 405 -1.92 27.72 6.60
N ALA A 406 -0.93 26.83 6.72
CA ALA A 406 -0.31 26.14 5.58
C ALA A 406 -1.12 24.97 5.02
N VAL A 407 -2.12 24.43 5.76
CA VAL A 407 -2.84 23.22 5.32
C VAL A 407 -4.33 23.46 5.09
N ARG A 408 -4.80 24.68 5.23
CA ARG A 408 -6.23 25.01 5.21
C ARG A 408 -6.79 25.22 3.81
N GLU A 409 -5.97 25.68 2.90
CA GLU A 409 -6.32 26.02 1.52
C GLU A 409 -5.18 25.62 0.60
N ALA A 410 -5.51 25.11 -0.60
CA ALA A 410 -4.51 24.78 -1.60
C ALA A 410 -3.95 26.07 -2.23
N ASP A 411 -2.80 26.51 -1.76
CA ASP A 411 -2.13 27.73 -2.20
C ASP A 411 -0.61 27.53 -2.38
N THR A 412 0.20 28.54 -2.10
CA THR A 412 1.66 28.46 -2.17
C THR A 412 2.35 28.21 -0.82
N LEU A 413 1.57 28.18 0.26
CA LEU A 413 2.08 27.87 1.59
C LEU A 413 2.08 26.35 1.81
N TYR A 414 3.15 25.85 2.41
CA TYR A 414 3.30 24.45 2.70
C TYR A 414 3.63 24.23 4.17
N TYR A 415 2.97 23.30 4.79
CA TYR A 415 3.45 22.71 6.02
C TYR A 415 4.61 21.79 5.68
N ALA A 416 5.82 22.18 6.10
CA ALA A 416 7.04 21.42 5.89
C ALA A 416 7.37 20.58 7.12
N MET A 417 7.64 19.30 6.90
CA MET A 417 8.19 18.36 7.90
C MET A 417 9.56 17.86 7.41
N PRO A 418 10.65 18.61 7.66
CA PRO A 418 11.98 18.27 7.12
C PRO A 418 12.70 17.15 7.88
N HIS A 419 12.26 16.78 9.09
CA HIS A 419 12.98 15.83 9.91
C HIS A 419 12.11 14.67 10.35
N THR A 420 12.71 13.51 10.46
CA THR A 420 12.07 12.35 11.11
C THR A 420 11.66 12.70 12.54
N GLY A 421 10.39 12.46 12.86
CA GLY A 421 9.79 12.82 14.15
C GLY A 421 9.00 14.12 14.14
N ASP A 422 9.08 14.92 13.07
CA ASP A 422 8.19 16.07 12.89
C ASP A 422 6.74 15.60 12.85
N ARG A 423 5.86 16.36 13.50
CA ARG A 423 4.45 15.99 13.62
C ARG A 423 3.56 17.19 13.89
N ALA A 424 2.31 17.07 13.48
CA ALA A 424 1.25 17.99 13.82
C ALA A 424 -0.05 17.28 14.15
N THR A 425 -0.84 17.83 15.05
CA THR A 425 -2.24 17.45 15.24
C THR A 425 -3.14 18.46 14.58
N LEU A 426 -4.18 17.97 13.92
CA LEU A 426 -5.19 18.78 13.27
C LEU A 426 -6.56 18.43 13.87
N GLU A 427 -7.38 19.44 14.13
CA GLU A 427 -8.73 19.26 14.59
C GLU A 427 -9.72 19.87 13.61
N PHE A 428 -10.75 19.09 13.25
CA PHE A 428 -11.79 19.44 12.31
C PHE A 428 -13.14 19.44 13.00
N PRO A 429 -14.08 20.33 12.64
CA PRO A 429 -15.46 20.20 13.08
C PRO A 429 -16.05 18.86 12.66
N ALA A 430 -16.85 18.26 13.54
CA ALA A 430 -17.61 17.06 13.22
C ALA A 430 -19.10 17.41 13.15
N PRO A 431 -19.65 17.76 11.98
CA PRO A 431 -21.07 18.07 11.84
C PRO A 431 -21.92 16.84 12.20
N PRO A 432 -23.15 17.03 12.71
CA PRO A 432 -24.03 15.91 13.05
C PRO A 432 -24.36 15.08 11.80
N VAL A 433 -24.44 13.76 11.96
CA VAL A 433 -24.87 12.84 10.89
C VAL A 433 -26.34 13.11 10.57
N ARG A 434 -26.70 13.16 9.29
CA ARG A 434 -28.09 13.32 8.84
C ARG A 434 -28.93 12.12 9.28
N ARG A 435 -30.15 12.41 9.70
CA ARG A 435 -31.04 11.37 10.28
C ARG A 435 -31.27 10.20 9.32
N GLY A 436 -31.04 8.98 9.81
CA GLY A 436 -31.25 7.74 9.04
C GLY A 436 -30.14 7.39 8.06
N LEU A 437 -29.04 8.15 8.05
CA LEU A 437 -27.86 7.87 7.25
C LEU A 437 -26.70 7.42 8.13
N GLU A 438 -25.74 6.76 7.50
CA GLU A 438 -24.42 6.46 8.04
C GLU A 438 -23.39 7.44 7.46
N ARG A 439 -22.26 7.58 8.12
CA ARG A 439 -21.19 8.48 7.71
C ARG A 439 -19.89 7.77 7.45
N SER A 440 -19.33 8.00 6.27
CA SER A 440 -17.94 7.77 5.95
C SER A 440 -17.18 9.10 5.95
N VAL A 441 -15.88 9.05 6.23
CA VAL A 441 -15.02 10.23 6.14
C VAL A 441 -13.87 9.92 5.19
N VAL A 442 -13.64 10.83 4.24
CA VAL A 442 -12.55 10.76 3.28
C VAL A 442 -11.62 11.94 3.54
N LEU A 443 -10.34 11.68 3.63
CA LEU A 443 -9.30 12.71 3.65
C LEU A 443 -9.02 13.10 2.20
N HIS A 444 -9.16 14.39 1.89
CA HIS A 444 -8.53 15.01 0.73
C HIS A 444 -7.28 15.73 1.20
N SER A 445 -6.18 15.42 0.57
CA SER A 445 -4.89 16.03 0.88
C SER A 445 -4.13 16.34 -0.40
N ARG A 446 -3.25 17.35 -0.35
CA ARG A 446 -2.40 17.74 -1.48
C ARG A 446 -0.99 17.99 -1.02
N GLY A 447 -0.01 17.41 -1.73
CA GLY A 447 1.38 17.58 -1.35
C GLY A 447 2.37 16.80 -2.22
N TRP A 448 3.59 16.85 -1.76
CA TRP A 448 4.76 16.18 -2.34
C TRP A 448 5.82 15.97 -1.27
N TYR A 449 6.88 15.22 -1.60
CA TYR A 449 8.02 15.03 -0.69
C TYR A 449 9.34 15.06 -1.44
N ARG A 450 10.44 15.23 -0.71
CA ARG A 450 11.79 15.20 -1.28
C ARG A 450 12.70 14.32 -0.43
N LEU A 451 13.26 13.30 -1.05
CA LEU A 451 14.20 12.40 -0.39
C LEU A 451 15.51 13.11 -0.07
N HIS A 452 16.06 12.90 1.11
CA HIS A 452 17.40 13.32 1.47
C HIS A 452 18.41 12.32 0.88
N LEU A 453 18.95 12.66 -0.27
CA LEU A 453 19.95 11.87 -0.99
C LEU A 453 21.35 12.44 -0.75
N ASP A 454 22.37 11.54 -0.77
CA ASP A 454 23.76 11.97 -0.73
C ASP A 454 24.12 12.64 -2.08
N PRO A 455 24.47 13.95 -2.08
CA PRO A 455 24.82 14.66 -3.29
C PRO A 455 26.27 14.40 -3.76
N ALA A 456 27.07 13.65 -3.00
CA ALA A 456 28.49 13.45 -3.31
C ALA A 456 28.74 12.41 -4.42
N GLY A 457 27.71 11.66 -4.84
CA GLY A 457 27.83 10.63 -5.89
C GLY A 457 28.06 11.21 -7.29
N VAL A 458 28.78 10.46 -8.11
CA VAL A 458 28.89 10.75 -9.56
C VAL A 458 27.62 10.29 -10.26
N ALA A 459 27.07 11.16 -11.13
CA ALA A 459 25.87 10.81 -11.89
C ALA A 459 26.16 9.73 -12.94
N ASP A 460 25.38 8.65 -12.96
CA ASP A 460 25.37 7.68 -14.04
C ASP A 460 24.38 8.11 -15.13
N THR A 461 24.78 9.11 -15.91
CA THR A 461 23.91 9.70 -16.93
C THR A 461 23.56 8.73 -18.05
N ALA A 462 24.46 7.78 -18.36
CA ALA A 462 24.24 6.76 -19.39
C ALA A 462 23.13 5.78 -18.94
N LEU A 463 23.23 5.30 -17.70
CA LEU A 463 22.20 4.42 -17.12
C LEU A 463 20.87 5.14 -16.96
N VAL A 464 20.87 6.37 -16.40
CA VAL A 464 19.64 7.18 -16.27
C VAL A 464 18.94 7.32 -17.61
N ARG A 465 19.68 7.66 -18.68
CA ARG A 465 19.11 7.76 -20.04
C ARG A 465 18.50 6.43 -20.48
N ARG A 466 19.23 5.32 -20.36
CA ARG A 466 18.73 3.98 -20.71
C ARG A 466 17.44 3.66 -19.97
N LEU A 467 17.36 3.92 -18.65
CA LEU A 467 16.17 3.65 -17.82
C LEU A 467 14.97 4.47 -18.26
N MET A 468 15.19 5.70 -18.70
CA MET A 468 14.12 6.58 -19.18
C MET A 468 13.64 6.25 -20.59
N GLU A 469 14.54 5.83 -21.49
CA GLU A 469 14.26 5.66 -22.91
C GLU A 469 13.87 4.24 -23.29
N VAL A 470 14.47 3.21 -22.64
CA VAL A 470 14.28 1.81 -23.01
C VAL A 470 13.17 1.18 -22.15
N PRO A 471 12.05 0.77 -22.75
CA PRO A 471 10.98 0.09 -22.02
C PRO A 471 11.47 -1.18 -21.32
N GLY A 472 11.11 -1.35 -20.05
CA GLY A 472 11.50 -2.47 -19.21
C GLY A 472 12.87 -2.36 -18.56
N ALA A 473 13.74 -1.43 -19.00
CA ALA A 473 15.08 -1.29 -18.42
C ALA A 473 15.07 -0.96 -16.93
N ALA A 474 14.09 -0.20 -16.45
CA ALA A 474 13.93 0.11 -15.03
C ALA A 474 13.58 -1.14 -14.20
N VAL A 475 12.77 -2.03 -14.75
CA VAL A 475 12.41 -3.31 -14.12
C VAL A 475 13.61 -4.27 -14.10
N GLU A 476 14.39 -4.35 -15.19
CA GLU A 476 15.63 -5.11 -15.23
C GLU A 476 16.65 -4.61 -14.20
N TYR A 477 16.83 -3.30 -14.13
CA TYR A 477 17.70 -2.67 -13.15
C TYR A 477 17.25 -2.99 -11.71
N SER A 478 15.98 -2.89 -11.44
CA SER A 478 15.40 -3.26 -10.14
C SER A 478 15.74 -4.70 -9.74
N ALA A 479 15.54 -5.65 -10.64
CA ALA A 479 15.86 -7.05 -10.38
C ALA A 479 17.37 -7.26 -10.14
N SER A 480 18.24 -6.52 -10.84
CA SER A 480 19.68 -6.59 -10.61
C SER A 480 20.09 -6.05 -9.23
N ARG A 481 19.45 -4.96 -8.78
CA ARG A 481 19.73 -4.33 -7.49
C ARG A 481 19.22 -5.13 -6.31
N TYR A 482 18.14 -5.90 -6.48
CA TYR A 482 17.55 -6.70 -5.38
C TYR A 482 18.57 -7.66 -4.77
N ARG A 483 19.44 -8.30 -5.57
CA ARG A 483 20.46 -9.22 -5.07
C ARG A 483 21.48 -8.56 -4.13
N GLU A 484 21.66 -7.26 -4.26
CA GLU A 484 22.57 -6.46 -3.45
C GLU A 484 21.90 -5.91 -2.18
N TRP A 485 20.57 -5.96 -2.14
CA TRP A 485 19.80 -5.40 -1.02
C TRP A 485 20.01 -6.22 0.26
N PRO A 486 20.34 -5.57 1.40
CA PRO A 486 20.65 -6.30 2.64
C PRO A 486 19.53 -7.24 3.10
N MET A 487 18.26 -6.85 2.91
CA MET A 487 17.11 -7.67 3.26
C MET A 487 16.98 -8.94 2.40
N ALA A 488 17.40 -8.89 1.12
CA ALA A 488 17.45 -10.07 0.27
C ALA A 488 18.45 -11.11 0.78
N ARG A 489 19.59 -10.65 1.28
CA ARG A 489 20.62 -11.53 1.88
C ARG A 489 20.15 -12.15 3.19
N LEU A 490 19.32 -11.46 3.97
CA LEU A 490 18.70 -12.01 5.18
C LEU A 490 17.62 -13.05 4.84
N GLY A 491 16.85 -12.83 3.77
CA GLY A 491 15.86 -13.78 3.25
C GLY A 491 16.48 -15.03 2.62
N ALA A 492 17.68 -14.91 2.04
CA ALA A 492 18.42 -16.03 1.46
C ALA A 492 19.18 -16.88 2.50
N ARG A 493 19.27 -16.42 3.76
CA ARG A 493 19.89 -17.14 4.88
C ARG A 493 18.88 -17.73 5.87
N ARG A 494 17.58 -17.71 5.52
CA ARG A 494 16.50 -18.21 6.38
C ARG A 494 15.71 -19.30 5.69
#